data_02065f98646c707db20328ea7c1b6f2d
#
_entry.id   02065f98646c707db20328ea7c1b6f2d
#
_cell.length_a   1.000
_cell.length_b   1.000
_cell.length_c   1.000
_cell.angle_alpha   90.00
_cell.angle_beta   90.00
_cell.angle_gamma   90.00
#
_symmetry.space_group_name_H-M   'P 1'
#
loop_
_entity.id
_entity.type
_entity.pdbx_description
1 polymer ?
#
loop_
_entity_poly.entity_id
_entity_poly.type
_entity_poly.pdbx_seq_one_letter_code
_entity_poly.pdbx_strand_id
1 'polypeptide(L)'
;MTNGGAENMLVDIINYQVKHEDVSLLVVNDLYDESIFARLNKRCQVKMLKRDVGSKNPFVILRLNAYLLTHHFDIVHLHNVDMIKYLFVKCNYVRTVHNTNQIYHNYRWHKGIIAISDAVHDELLGQGIRNSIMIRNGVNFRLIKQRNDIHTNCVFRMVQVSRILFVQKGQDILVEALAKLKDKGIEHFHLDFIGTGPDMQKLQTLIYENGLEENITLLGNQPREFIYSHLCDYDLFIQPSRFEGFGLTVAEAMGAKIPVLVSENEGPIAIIDKGKYGFAFQNKSVDACAKQIEYVMNHYPSQKFIDDAYEHVTKLYNVEVTAQHYLDLYYKIVPIC
;
A
#
# COMPACT_ATOMS: atom_id res chain seq x y z
N MET A 1 10.12 5.09 -10.47
CA MET A 1 9.39 5.41 -9.23
C MET A 1 8.06 6.01 -9.63
N THR A 2 7.02 5.22 -9.67
CA THR A 2 5.66 5.61 -10.10
C THR A 2 4.82 5.97 -8.86
N ASN A 3 3.63 6.56 -9.07
CA ASN A 3 2.77 6.97 -7.96
C ASN A 3 2.03 5.75 -7.37
N GLY A 4 2.72 4.96 -6.56
CA GLY A 4 2.20 3.79 -5.85
C GLY A 4 2.25 3.96 -4.33
N GLY A 5 1.54 3.12 -3.59
CA GLY A 5 1.51 3.18 -2.12
C GLY A 5 2.89 2.99 -1.47
N ALA A 6 3.69 2.06 -1.98
CA ALA A 6 5.03 1.81 -1.46
C ALA A 6 5.99 2.98 -1.69
N GLU A 7 5.90 3.62 -2.87
CA GLU A 7 6.73 4.78 -3.21
C GLU A 7 6.34 6.01 -2.39
N ASN A 8 5.04 6.22 -2.17
CA ASN A 8 4.53 7.30 -1.31
C ASN A 8 5.01 7.13 0.14
N MET A 9 4.91 5.91 0.67
CA MET A 9 5.43 5.58 2.00
C MET A 9 6.94 5.77 2.09
N LEU A 10 7.70 5.39 1.06
CA LEU A 10 9.15 5.58 1.03
C LEU A 10 9.54 7.07 1.13
N VAL A 11 8.80 7.96 0.46
CA VAL A 11 8.99 9.41 0.59
C VAL A 11 8.78 9.87 2.03
N ASP A 12 7.72 9.40 2.70
CA ASP A 12 7.46 9.76 4.09
C ASP A 12 8.56 9.23 5.04
N ILE A 13 9.05 8.00 4.81
CA ILE A 13 10.18 7.42 5.55
C ILE A 13 11.44 8.27 5.35
N ILE A 14 11.79 8.60 4.11
CA ILE A 14 12.96 9.44 3.80
C ILE A 14 12.82 10.80 4.48
N ASN A 15 11.65 11.43 4.42
CA ASN A 15 11.40 12.73 5.04
C ASN A 15 11.54 12.72 6.57
N TYR A 16 11.33 11.55 7.20
CA TYR A 16 11.65 11.35 8.60
C TYR A 16 13.16 11.17 8.80
N GLN A 17 13.79 10.29 8.05
CA GLN A 17 15.20 9.89 8.21
C GLN A 17 16.17 11.05 7.98
N VAL A 18 15.89 11.95 7.02
CA VAL A 18 16.76 13.12 6.74
C VAL A 18 16.85 14.13 7.90
N LYS A 19 16.06 13.97 8.94
CA LYS A 19 16.15 14.76 10.17
C LYS A 19 17.27 14.26 11.08
N HIS A 20 17.69 13.01 10.89
CA HIS A 20 18.62 12.28 11.74
C HIS A 20 19.91 11.89 11.02
N GLU A 21 19.83 11.61 9.70
CA GLU A 21 20.91 11.06 8.91
C GLU A 21 21.02 11.74 7.53
N ASP A 22 22.16 11.60 6.89
CA ASP A 22 22.35 11.97 5.50
C ASP A 22 21.78 10.90 4.57
N VAL A 23 20.73 11.25 3.82
CA VAL A 23 19.97 10.31 3.00
C VAL A 23 20.12 10.66 1.52
N SER A 24 20.41 9.65 0.71
CA SER A 24 20.42 9.74 -0.75
C SER A 24 19.39 8.77 -1.36
N LEU A 25 18.55 9.27 -2.26
CA LEU A 25 17.62 8.45 -3.04
C LEU A 25 18.18 8.20 -4.44
N LEU A 26 18.48 6.94 -4.76
CA LEU A 26 18.89 6.53 -6.10
C LEU A 26 17.72 5.94 -6.88
N VAL A 27 17.35 6.60 -7.97
CA VAL A 27 16.33 6.12 -8.89
C VAL A 27 16.99 5.56 -10.14
N VAL A 28 16.85 4.25 -10.33
CA VAL A 28 17.58 3.52 -11.40
C VAL A 28 16.91 3.70 -12.76
N ASN A 29 15.59 3.49 -12.83
CA ASN A 29 14.83 3.58 -14.10
C ASN A 29 14.38 5.01 -14.38
N ASP A 30 14.15 5.29 -15.66
CA ASP A 30 13.65 6.59 -16.16
C ASP A 30 12.13 6.77 -16.00
N LEU A 31 11.39 5.69 -15.68
CA LEU A 31 9.96 5.76 -15.39
C LEU A 31 9.74 6.28 -13.97
N TYR A 32 9.32 7.52 -13.85
CA TYR A 32 9.04 8.17 -12.56
C TYR A 32 7.95 9.25 -12.69
N ASP A 33 7.36 9.58 -11.55
CA ASP A 33 6.36 10.65 -11.40
C ASP A 33 7.01 11.83 -10.66
N GLU A 34 7.02 12.99 -11.29
CA GLU A 34 7.65 14.21 -10.73
C GLU A 34 6.96 14.68 -9.45
N SER A 35 5.67 14.44 -9.30
CA SER A 35 4.90 14.83 -8.11
C SER A 35 5.42 14.16 -6.84
N ILE A 36 5.99 12.96 -6.96
CA ILE A 36 6.60 12.24 -5.83
C ILE A 36 7.85 12.98 -5.34
N PHE A 37 8.70 13.43 -6.27
CA PHE A 37 9.93 14.13 -5.91
C PHE A 37 9.67 15.51 -5.32
N ALA A 38 8.59 16.19 -5.72
CA ALA A 38 8.18 17.47 -5.17
C ALA A 38 7.89 17.40 -3.65
N ARG A 39 7.55 16.19 -3.13
CA ARG A 39 7.27 15.97 -1.70
C ARG A 39 8.49 15.55 -0.89
N LEU A 40 9.62 15.27 -1.53
CA LEU A 40 10.85 14.95 -0.81
C LEU A 40 11.41 16.17 -0.09
N ASN A 41 11.90 15.95 1.11
CA ASN A 41 12.64 16.97 1.85
C ASN A 41 13.91 17.38 1.07
N LYS A 42 14.17 18.67 0.99
CA LYS A 42 15.32 19.25 0.26
C LYS A 42 16.69 18.76 0.75
N ARG A 43 16.77 18.19 1.96
CA ARG A 43 17.99 17.56 2.48
C ARG A 43 18.30 16.22 1.81
N CYS A 44 17.29 15.52 1.25
CA CYS A 44 17.51 14.27 0.54
C CYS A 44 18.21 14.54 -0.79
N GLN A 45 19.36 13.90 -1.00
CA GLN A 45 20.07 13.96 -2.27
C GLN A 45 19.43 12.98 -3.26
N VAL A 46 18.91 13.47 -4.39
CA VAL A 46 18.28 12.62 -5.41
C VAL A 46 19.24 12.40 -6.57
N LYS A 47 19.54 11.14 -6.88
CA LYS A 47 20.35 10.74 -8.04
C LYS A 47 19.55 9.89 -9.01
N MET A 48 19.35 10.42 -10.22
CA MET A 48 18.69 9.72 -11.31
C MET A 48 19.72 9.02 -12.21
N LEU A 49 19.59 7.70 -12.39
CA LEU A 49 20.46 6.94 -13.31
C LEU A 49 19.89 6.84 -14.72
N LYS A 50 18.60 7.12 -14.90
CA LYS A 50 17.88 7.20 -16.19
C LYS A 50 18.10 5.95 -17.06
N ARG A 51 17.82 4.79 -16.49
CA ARG A 51 17.83 3.52 -17.23
C ARG A 51 16.48 3.32 -17.89
N ASP A 52 16.46 3.14 -19.20
CA ASP A 52 15.24 2.74 -19.91
C ASP A 52 14.70 1.42 -19.36
N VAL A 53 13.40 1.34 -19.13
CA VAL A 53 12.75 0.12 -18.66
C VAL A 53 13.00 -1.03 -19.63
N GLY A 54 13.49 -2.16 -19.13
CA GLY A 54 13.85 -3.32 -19.97
C GLY A 54 15.24 -3.25 -20.60
N SER A 55 15.96 -2.12 -20.50
CA SER A 55 17.31 -1.98 -21.07
C SER A 55 18.29 -2.97 -20.45
N LYS A 56 19.10 -3.62 -21.29
CA LYS A 56 20.22 -4.49 -20.90
C LYS A 56 21.56 -3.76 -20.89
N ASN A 57 21.55 -2.42 -20.99
CA ASN A 57 22.76 -1.60 -21.07
C ASN A 57 23.58 -1.72 -19.76
N PRO A 58 24.81 -2.27 -19.79
CA PRO A 58 25.64 -2.46 -18.60
C PRO A 58 26.21 -1.15 -18.04
N PHE A 59 26.28 -0.07 -18.83
CA PHE A 59 26.84 1.20 -18.39
C PHE A 59 26.09 1.81 -17.21
N VAL A 60 24.78 1.59 -17.11
CA VAL A 60 23.99 2.06 -15.95
C VAL A 60 24.43 1.35 -14.67
N ILE A 61 24.75 0.06 -14.75
CA ILE A 61 25.26 -0.72 -13.61
C ILE A 61 26.66 -0.22 -13.20
N LEU A 62 27.52 0.07 -14.18
CA LEU A 62 28.83 0.66 -13.90
C LEU A 62 28.70 2.04 -13.24
N ARG A 63 27.81 2.91 -13.73
CA ARG A 63 27.53 4.21 -13.11
C ARG A 63 26.99 4.09 -11.69
N LEU A 64 26.11 3.11 -11.45
CA LEU A 64 25.59 2.82 -10.10
C LEU A 64 26.74 2.44 -9.15
N ASN A 65 27.56 1.47 -9.55
CA ASN A 65 28.68 1.03 -8.71
C ASN A 65 29.73 2.15 -8.51
N ALA A 66 30.02 2.93 -9.55
CA ALA A 66 30.92 4.09 -9.43
C ALA A 66 30.37 5.13 -8.42
N TYR A 67 29.07 5.40 -8.47
CA TYR A 67 28.42 6.29 -7.52
C TYR A 67 28.52 5.77 -6.07
N LEU A 68 28.26 4.47 -5.85
CA LEU A 68 28.39 3.85 -4.53
C LEU A 68 29.83 3.87 -4.02
N LEU A 69 30.83 3.66 -4.89
CA LEU A 69 32.26 3.72 -4.54
C LEU A 69 32.73 5.11 -4.12
N THR A 70 32.22 6.15 -4.80
CA THR A 70 32.68 7.54 -4.56
C THR A 70 32.01 8.22 -3.38
N HIS A 71 30.83 7.73 -2.92
CA HIS A 71 30.06 8.38 -1.85
C HIS A 71 30.12 7.65 -0.51
N HIS A 72 30.76 6.47 -0.45
CA HIS A 72 31.02 5.72 0.80
C HIS A 72 29.82 5.59 1.75
N PHE A 73 28.70 5.04 1.24
CA PHE A 73 27.50 4.84 2.05
C PHE A 73 27.70 3.74 3.12
N ASP A 74 27.29 4.00 4.35
CA ASP A 74 27.29 3.02 5.44
C ASP A 74 26.25 1.93 5.21
N ILE A 75 25.08 2.31 4.72
CA ILE A 75 23.95 1.43 4.38
C ILE A 75 23.47 1.72 2.96
N VAL A 76 23.23 0.66 2.21
CA VAL A 76 22.48 0.70 0.94
C VAL A 76 21.20 -0.12 1.09
N HIS A 77 20.05 0.57 1.14
CA HIS A 77 18.75 -0.07 1.30
C HIS A 77 18.07 -0.28 -0.05
N LEU A 78 17.75 -1.52 -0.37
CA LEU A 78 17.17 -1.96 -1.63
C LEU A 78 15.66 -2.20 -1.49
N HIS A 79 14.86 -1.48 -2.27
CA HIS A 79 13.40 -1.65 -2.34
C HIS A 79 12.96 -2.42 -3.60
N ASN A 80 13.90 -2.83 -4.43
CA ASN A 80 13.64 -3.57 -5.66
C ASN A 80 14.27 -4.96 -5.62
N VAL A 81 13.66 -5.87 -6.39
CA VAL A 81 14.07 -7.28 -6.50
C VAL A 81 15.42 -7.39 -7.23
N ASP A 82 16.30 -8.24 -6.72
CA ASP A 82 17.52 -8.72 -7.37
C ASP A 82 18.60 -7.71 -7.82
N MET A 83 18.53 -6.45 -7.39
CA MET A 83 19.60 -5.50 -7.70
C MET A 83 20.95 -5.90 -7.10
N ILE A 84 20.95 -6.63 -5.99
CA ILE A 84 22.17 -7.02 -5.27
C ILE A 84 23.17 -7.77 -6.17
N LYS A 85 22.72 -8.59 -7.11
CA LYS A 85 23.57 -9.34 -8.04
C LYS A 85 24.40 -8.47 -9.00
N TYR A 86 24.04 -7.20 -9.13
CA TYR A 86 24.72 -6.22 -9.98
C TYR A 86 25.58 -5.24 -9.18
N LEU A 87 25.64 -5.38 -7.86
CA LEU A 87 26.39 -4.49 -6.98
C LEU A 87 27.72 -5.15 -6.61
N PHE A 88 28.83 -4.50 -6.97
CA PHE A 88 30.19 -4.99 -6.76
C PHE A 88 30.91 -4.28 -5.60
N VAL A 89 30.28 -3.23 -5.08
CA VAL A 89 30.84 -2.44 -3.98
C VAL A 89 30.56 -3.14 -2.66
N LYS A 90 31.58 -3.24 -1.81
CA LYS A 90 31.41 -3.77 -0.45
C LYS A 90 30.69 -2.72 0.40
N CYS A 91 29.46 -3.00 0.79
CA CYS A 91 28.62 -2.15 1.61
C CYS A 91 27.67 -3.00 2.47
N ASN A 92 27.02 -2.40 3.47
CA ASN A 92 25.98 -3.07 4.23
C ASN A 92 24.64 -2.95 3.48
N TYR A 93 24.26 -4.02 2.80
CA TYR A 93 23.02 -4.06 2.04
C TYR A 93 21.87 -4.49 2.92
N VAL A 94 20.79 -3.71 2.91
CA VAL A 94 19.49 -4.03 3.53
C VAL A 94 18.45 -4.14 2.42
N ARG A 95 17.44 -4.98 2.58
CA ARG A 95 16.38 -5.16 1.61
C ARG A 95 15.02 -5.18 2.27
N THR A 96 14.06 -4.41 1.74
CA THR A 96 12.64 -4.56 2.06
C THR A 96 11.94 -5.42 1.02
N VAL A 97 11.14 -6.38 1.50
CA VAL A 97 10.31 -7.28 0.69
C VAL A 97 8.87 -6.81 0.77
N HIS A 98 8.32 -6.37 -0.38
CA HIS A 98 7.01 -5.72 -0.47
C HIS A 98 5.85 -6.64 -0.86
N ASN A 99 6.13 -7.84 -1.40
CA ASN A 99 5.09 -8.73 -1.93
C ASN A 99 5.33 -10.16 -1.47
N THR A 100 4.25 -10.92 -1.39
CA THR A 100 4.26 -12.40 -1.26
C THR A 100 4.37 -13.08 -2.63
N ASN A 101 4.46 -14.40 -2.64
CA ASN A 101 4.53 -15.25 -3.83
C ASN A 101 5.75 -14.99 -4.73
N GLN A 102 6.90 -14.75 -4.10
CA GLN A 102 8.18 -14.54 -4.78
C GLN A 102 9.25 -15.49 -4.26
N ILE A 103 10.13 -15.96 -5.15
CA ILE A 103 11.32 -16.70 -4.76
C ILE A 103 12.46 -15.71 -4.51
N TYR A 104 13.03 -15.77 -3.32
CA TYR A 104 14.09 -14.85 -2.89
C TYR A 104 15.46 -15.47 -3.05
N HIS A 105 16.22 -14.96 -4.01
CA HIS A 105 17.61 -15.35 -4.23
C HIS A 105 18.58 -14.38 -3.55
N ASN A 106 19.82 -14.82 -3.33
CA ASN A 106 20.93 -13.96 -2.85
C ASN A 106 20.68 -13.28 -1.49
N TYR A 107 19.76 -13.81 -0.67
CA TYR A 107 19.45 -13.25 0.64
C TYR A 107 20.66 -13.17 1.58
N ARG A 108 21.64 -14.06 1.42
CA ARG A 108 22.88 -14.11 2.23
C ARG A 108 23.78 -12.88 2.05
N TRP A 109 23.60 -12.12 0.99
CA TRP A 109 24.38 -10.91 0.74
C TRP A 109 23.81 -9.69 1.45
N HIS A 110 22.64 -9.81 2.08
CA HIS A 110 22.00 -8.74 2.84
C HIS A 110 22.31 -8.87 4.33
N LYS A 111 22.65 -7.75 4.97
CA LYS A 111 22.84 -7.65 6.43
C LYS A 111 21.48 -7.62 7.17
N GLY A 112 20.43 -7.16 6.51
CA GLY A 112 19.07 -7.17 7.00
C GLY A 112 18.07 -7.40 5.88
N ILE A 113 17.06 -8.23 6.13
CA ILE A 113 15.92 -8.45 5.24
C ILE A 113 14.67 -8.08 6.02
N ILE A 114 13.93 -7.12 5.49
CA ILE A 114 12.73 -6.56 6.15
C ILE A 114 11.50 -7.15 5.50
N ALA A 115 10.65 -7.76 6.32
CA ALA A 115 9.30 -8.18 5.96
C ALA A 115 8.30 -7.09 6.37
N ILE A 116 7.43 -6.66 5.44
CA ILE A 116 6.46 -5.59 5.70
C ILE A 116 5.18 -6.04 6.41
N SER A 117 4.96 -7.36 6.49
CA SER A 117 3.77 -7.99 7.09
C SER A 117 4.10 -9.39 7.60
N ASP A 118 3.22 -9.93 8.45
CA ASP A 118 3.32 -11.30 8.94
C ASP A 118 3.36 -12.30 7.78
N ALA A 119 2.51 -12.13 6.78
CA ALA A 119 2.47 -12.96 5.57
C ALA A 119 3.81 -13.01 4.83
N VAL A 120 4.44 -11.86 4.60
CA VAL A 120 5.76 -11.78 3.97
C VAL A 120 6.82 -12.41 4.87
N HIS A 121 6.73 -12.22 6.19
CA HIS A 121 7.68 -12.81 7.13
C HIS A 121 7.61 -14.34 7.14
N ASP A 122 6.40 -14.90 7.21
CA ASP A 122 6.16 -16.34 7.21
C ASP A 122 6.63 -17.00 5.90
N GLU A 123 6.40 -16.33 4.76
CA GLU A 123 6.92 -16.78 3.47
C GLU A 123 8.45 -16.79 3.43
N LEU A 124 9.11 -15.77 3.96
CA LEU A 124 10.58 -15.72 4.07
C LEU A 124 11.11 -16.84 4.96
N LEU A 125 10.46 -17.08 6.11
CA LEU A 125 10.81 -18.21 7.00
C LEU A 125 10.62 -19.55 6.29
N GLY A 126 9.53 -19.73 5.53
CA GLY A 126 9.26 -20.93 4.73
C GLY A 126 10.32 -21.19 3.66
N GLN A 127 10.96 -20.15 3.15
CA GLN A 127 12.10 -20.22 2.22
C GLN A 127 13.46 -20.36 2.92
N GLY A 128 13.48 -20.53 4.25
CA GLY A 128 14.71 -20.72 5.06
C GLY A 128 15.44 -19.42 5.38
N ILE A 129 14.83 -18.27 5.17
CA ILE A 129 15.42 -16.94 5.48
C ILE A 129 15.08 -16.55 6.92
N ARG A 130 15.84 -17.10 7.87
CA ARG A 130 15.57 -16.98 9.30
C ARG A 130 15.99 -15.63 9.93
N ASN A 131 16.75 -14.81 9.22
CA ASN A 131 17.22 -13.50 9.66
C ASN A 131 16.35 -12.35 9.15
N SER A 132 15.13 -12.62 8.71
CA SER A 132 14.18 -11.59 8.36
C SER A 132 13.65 -10.87 9.60
N ILE A 133 13.48 -9.56 9.48
CA ILE A 133 13.05 -8.66 10.55
C ILE A 133 11.71 -8.07 10.15
N MET A 134 10.73 -8.13 11.07
CA MET A 134 9.43 -7.52 10.83
C MET A 134 9.49 -6.02 11.06
N ILE A 135 9.25 -5.24 10.01
CA ILE A 135 8.98 -3.80 10.12
C ILE A 135 7.77 -3.50 9.24
N ARG A 136 6.63 -3.30 9.87
CA ARG A 136 5.37 -3.07 9.16
C ARG A 136 5.41 -1.77 8.37
N ASN A 137 4.72 -1.77 7.23
CA ASN A 137 4.49 -0.56 6.46
C ASN A 137 3.74 0.48 7.29
N GLY A 138 4.03 1.76 7.02
CA GLY A 138 3.43 2.87 7.74
C GLY A 138 2.66 3.83 6.85
N VAL A 139 1.70 4.52 7.46
CA VAL A 139 0.87 5.56 6.84
C VAL A 139 1.11 6.88 7.55
N ASN A 140 1.15 7.97 6.80
CA ASN A 140 1.24 9.32 7.37
C ASN A 140 -0.17 9.84 7.72
N PHE A 141 -0.67 9.43 8.87
CA PHE A 141 -2.02 9.77 9.34
C PHE A 141 -2.24 11.28 9.54
N ARG A 142 -1.16 12.07 9.71
CA ARG A 142 -1.28 13.53 9.88
C ARG A 142 -1.80 14.24 8.63
N LEU A 143 -1.66 13.61 7.47
CA LEU A 143 -2.10 14.15 6.18
C LEU A 143 -3.54 13.76 5.85
N ILE A 144 -4.13 12.80 6.57
CA ILE A 144 -5.45 12.27 6.28
C ILE A 144 -6.51 13.07 7.03
N LYS A 145 -7.46 13.62 6.28
CA LYS A 145 -8.64 14.27 6.85
C LYS A 145 -9.55 13.22 7.48
N GLN A 146 -9.91 13.44 8.73
CA GLN A 146 -10.77 12.55 9.48
C GLN A 146 -12.23 12.94 9.33
N ARG A 147 -13.10 11.94 9.37
CA ARG A 147 -14.54 12.11 9.49
C ARG A 147 -14.89 12.50 10.93
N ASN A 148 -15.71 13.53 11.08
CA ASN A 148 -16.12 14.05 12.38
C ASN A 148 -17.53 13.63 12.78
N ASP A 149 -18.40 13.29 11.79
CA ASP A 149 -19.80 13.00 11.99
C ASP A 149 -20.23 11.67 11.37
N ILE A 150 -21.16 10.95 12.01
CA ILE A 150 -21.84 9.81 11.41
C ILE A 150 -22.71 10.30 10.27
N HIS A 151 -22.58 9.71 9.10
CA HIS A 151 -23.27 10.13 7.90
C HIS A 151 -24.77 9.86 7.99
N THR A 152 -25.58 10.83 7.56
CA THR A 152 -27.06 10.74 7.50
C THR A 152 -27.58 10.88 6.07
N ASN A 153 -26.74 10.61 5.05
CA ASN A 153 -27.13 10.77 3.65
C ASN A 153 -28.12 9.68 3.22
N CYS A 154 -29.03 10.05 2.32
CA CYS A 154 -29.97 9.09 1.69
C CYS A 154 -29.27 8.06 0.80
N VAL A 155 -28.02 8.32 0.36
CA VAL A 155 -27.23 7.42 -0.49
C VAL A 155 -25.99 6.94 0.28
N PHE A 156 -25.83 5.63 0.40
CA PHE A 156 -24.68 5.01 1.05
C PHE A 156 -23.46 5.05 0.11
N ARG A 157 -22.44 5.82 0.46
CA ARG A 157 -21.26 6.07 -0.37
C ARG A 157 -20.12 5.12 -0.05
N MET A 158 -19.70 4.37 -1.04
CA MET A 158 -18.58 3.41 -0.94
C MET A 158 -17.40 3.85 -1.78
N VAL A 159 -16.20 3.42 -1.42
CA VAL A 159 -14.99 3.68 -2.21
C VAL A 159 -14.06 2.48 -2.21
N GLN A 160 -13.41 2.25 -3.36
CA GLN A 160 -12.23 1.41 -3.49
C GLN A 160 -11.09 2.21 -4.10
N VAL A 161 -9.93 2.22 -3.44
CA VAL A 161 -8.72 2.90 -3.93
C VAL A 161 -7.68 1.84 -4.24
N SER A 162 -7.44 1.56 -5.53
CA SER A 162 -6.45 0.56 -5.94
C SER A 162 -6.15 0.65 -7.43
N ARG A 163 -5.04 0.00 -7.84
CA ARG A 163 -4.82 -0.29 -9.27
C ARG A 163 -5.95 -1.18 -9.80
N ILE A 164 -6.50 -0.86 -10.96
CA ILE A 164 -7.56 -1.67 -11.60
C ILE A 164 -6.93 -2.91 -12.24
N LEU A 165 -7.00 -4.02 -11.49
CA LEU A 165 -6.44 -5.31 -11.87
C LEU A 165 -7.24 -6.43 -11.20
N PHE A 166 -8.18 -7.03 -11.94
CA PHE A 166 -9.16 -7.99 -11.42
C PHE A 166 -8.51 -9.19 -10.73
N VAL A 167 -7.49 -9.77 -11.38
CA VAL A 167 -6.80 -10.96 -10.86
C VAL A 167 -6.22 -10.75 -9.45
N GLN A 168 -5.93 -9.51 -9.08
CA GLN A 168 -5.35 -9.16 -7.78
C GLN A 168 -6.33 -8.41 -6.89
N LYS A 169 -6.98 -7.35 -7.41
CA LYS A 169 -7.72 -6.37 -6.60
C LYS A 169 -9.22 -6.60 -6.53
N GLY A 170 -9.76 -7.52 -7.35
CA GLY A 170 -11.12 -8.03 -7.20
C GLY A 170 -12.24 -7.04 -7.49
N GLN A 171 -12.02 -6.03 -8.37
CA GLN A 171 -13.06 -5.08 -8.74
C GLN A 171 -14.28 -5.76 -9.32
N ASP A 172 -14.10 -6.85 -10.06
CA ASP A 172 -15.17 -7.70 -10.59
C ASP A 172 -16.06 -8.28 -9.49
N ILE A 173 -15.48 -8.79 -8.39
CA ILE A 173 -16.24 -9.28 -7.23
C ILE A 173 -17.16 -8.18 -6.68
N LEU A 174 -16.64 -6.94 -6.59
CA LEU A 174 -17.39 -5.82 -6.02
C LEU A 174 -18.53 -5.39 -6.93
N VAL A 175 -18.31 -5.27 -8.25
CA VAL A 175 -19.38 -4.93 -9.21
C VAL A 175 -20.47 -5.99 -9.21
N GLU A 176 -20.12 -7.28 -9.28
CA GLU A 176 -21.09 -8.38 -9.24
C GLU A 176 -21.84 -8.44 -7.89
N ALA A 177 -21.20 -8.09 -6.78
CA ALA A 177 -21.85 -8.00 -5.47
C ALA A 177 -22.90 -6.88 -5.44
N LEU A 178 -22.58 -5.71 -6.01
CA LEU A 178 -23.51 -4.58 -6.10
C LEU A 178 -24.67 -4.87 -7.06
N ALA A 179 -24.43 -5.59 -8.17
CA ALA A 179 -25.49 -6.06 -9.05
C ALA A 179 -26.52 -6.93 -8.29
N LYS A 180 -26.03 -7.87 -7.46
CA LYS A 180 -26.91 -8.69 -6.60
C LYS A 180 -27.72 -7.88 -5.59
N LEU A 181 -27.17 -6.78 -5.06
CA LEU A 181 -27.93 -5.88 -4.18
C LEU A 181 -29.03 -5.16 -4.96
N LYS A 182 -28.72 -4.66 -6.15
CA LYS A 182 -29.69 -4.01 -7.03
C LYS A 182 -30.82 -4.97 -7.43
N ASP A 183 -30.52 -6.23 -7.75
CA ASP A 183 -31.51 -7.26 -8.07
C ASP A 183 -32.45 -7.55 -6.89
N LYS A 184 -32.02 -7.27 -5.65
CA LYS A 184 -32.87 -7.34 -4.45
C LYS A 184 -33.68 -6.06 -4.18
N GLY A 185 -33.56 -5.03 -5.04
CA GLY A 185 -34.19 -3.73 -4.85
C GLY A 185 -33.44 -2.78 -3.89
N ILE A 186 -32.16 -3.06 -3.56
CA ILE A 186 -31.33 -2.20 -2.76
C ILE A 186 -30.55 -1.30 -3.74
N GLU A 187 -31.01 -0.05 -3.93
CA GLU A 187 -30.48 0.85 -4.96
C GLU A 187 -29.87 2.13 -4.40
N HIS A 188 -30.08 2.44 -3.11
CA HIS A 188 -29.61 3.67 -2.47
C HIS A 188 -28.13 3.61 -2.08
N PHE A 189 -27.27 3.26 -3.04
CA PHE A 189 -25.82 3.25 -2.85
C PHE A 189 -25.09 3.86 -4.05
N HIS A 190 -23.87 4.30 -3.81
CA HIS A 190 -22.92 4.75 -4.83
C HIS A 190 -21.51 4.27 -4.51
N LEU A 191 -20.77 3.79 -5.52
CA LEU A 191 -19.40 3.34 -5.41
C LEU A 191 -18.48 4.16 -6.31
N ASP A 192 -17.43 4.73 -5.73
CA ASP A 192 -16.34 5.34 -6.48
C ASP A 192 -15.13 4.40 -6.56
N PHE A 193 -14.67 4.10 -7.78
CA PHE A 193 -13.36 3.49 -8.01
C PHE A 193 -12.31 4.57 -8.25
N ILE A 194 -11.29 4.62 -7.41
CA ILE A 194 -10.14 5.51 -7.55
C ILE A 194 -8.92 4.69 -7.96
N GLY A 195 -8.39 4.97 -9.15
CA GLY A 195 -7.22 4.33 -9.72
C GLY A 195 -7.37 4.02 -11.19
N THR A 196 -6.30 3.50 -11.79
CA THR A 196 -6.25 3.05 -13.18
C THR A 196 -5.55 1.70 -13.26
N GLY A 197 -5.66 1.03 -14.41
CA GLY A 197 -4.96 -0.22 -14.60
C GLY A 197 -5.33 -0.93 -15.89
N PRO A 198 -4.72 -2.09 -16.16
CA PRO A 198 -4.90 -2.82 -17.41
C PRO A 198 -6.33 -3.31 -17.63
N ASP A 199 -7.10 -3.52 -16.56
CA ASP A 199 -8.47 -4.02 -16.67
C ASP A 199 -9.55 -2.91 -16.66
N MET A 200 -9.16 -1.61 -16.85
CA MET A 200 -10.11 -0.48 -16.86
C MET A 200 -11.24 -0.67 -17.88
N GLN A 201 -10.92 -1.08 -19.12
CA GLN A 201 -11.91 -1.33 -20.16
C GLN A 201 -12.89 -2.46 -19.76
N LYS A 202 -12.35 -3.52 -19.17
CA LYS A 202 -13.18 -4.63 -18.68
C LYS A 202 -14.11 -4.19 -17.54
N LEU A 203 -13.61 -3.30 -16.66
CA LEU A 203 -14.41 -2.76 -15.57
C LEU A 203 -15.56 -1.92 -16.10
N GLN A 204 -15.33 -1.05 -17.09
CA GLN A 204 -16.38 -0.28 -17.75
C GLN A 204 -17.45 -1.20 -18.39
N THR A 205 -17.01 -2.23 -19.12
CA THR A 205 -17.91 -3.20 -19.74
C THR A 205 -18.74 -3.92 -18.68
N LEU A 206 -18.12 -4.39 -17.59
CA LEU A 206 -18.81 -5.11 -16.52
C LEU A 206 -19.85 -4.24 -15.80
N ILE A 207 -19.55 -2.96 -15.57
CA ILE A 207 -20.51 -1.99 -15.00
C ILE A 207 -21.74 -1.85 -15.91
N TYR A 208 -21.52 -1.67 -17.22
CA TYR A 208 -22.58 -1.54 -18.21
C TYR A 208 -23.43 -2.81 -18.31
N GLU A 209 -22.83 -3.99 -18.41
CA GLU A 209 -23.52 -5.28 -18.51
C GLU A 209 -24.41 -5.57 -17.27
N ASN A 210 -24.07 -4.98 -16.12
CA ASN A 210 -24.85 -5.12 -14.88
C ASN A 210 -25.80 -3.93 -14.63
N GLY A 211 -25.87 -2.96 -15.55
CA GLY A 211 -26.76 -1.79 -15.44
C GLY A 211 -26.46 -0.91 -14.21
N LEU A 212 -25.17 -0.75 -13.86
CA LEU A 212 -24.71 -0.04 -12.65
C LEU A 212 -24.12 1.34 -12.95
N GLU A 213 -24.32 1.91 -14.15
CA GLU A 213 -23.71 3.18 -14.57
C GLU A 213 -24.13 4.37 -13.69
N GLU A 214 -25.35 4.33 -13.16
CA GLU A 214 -25.87 5.34 -12.24
C GLU A 214 -25.31 5.17 -10.81
N ASN A 215 -24.85 3.95 -10.47
CA ASN A 215 -24.41 3.58 -9.13
C ASN A 215 -22.89 3.55 -8.97
N ILE A 216 -22.11 3.57 -10.06
CA ILE A 216 -20.65 3.43 -10.02
C ILE A 216 -19.98 4.52 -10.84
N THR A 217 -19.01 5.20 -10.22
CA THR A 217 -18.16 6.19 -10.89
C THR A 217 -16.70 5.72 -10.94
N LEU A 218 -16.06 5.89 -12.10
CA LEU A 218 -14.64 5.65 -12.31
C LEU A 218 -13.90 6.99 -12.27
N LEU A 219 -13.30 7.34 -11.13
CA LEU A 219 -12.60 8.62 -10.92
C LEU A 219 -11.20 8.66 -11.53
N GLY A 220 -10.73 7.53 -12.08
CA GLY A 220 -9.37 7.45 -12.63
C GLY A 220 -8.28 7.60 -11.57
N ASN A 221 -7.07 7.91 -12.01
CA ASN A 221 -5.95 8.14 -11.11
C ASN A 221 -6.07 9.49 -10.42
N GLN A 222 -6.10 9.50 -9.10
CA GLN A 222 -6.15 10.73 -8.31
C GLN A 222 -4.84 10.91 -7.52
N PRO A 223 -4.40 12.15 -7.30
CA PRO A 223 -3.26 12.41 -6.45
C PRO A 223 -3.54 12.02 -4.99
N ARG A 224 -2.48 11.69 -4.24
CA ARG A 224 -2.59 11.30 -2.83
C ARG A 224 -3.34 12.32 -1.98
N GLU A 225 -3.11 13.59 -2.23
CA GLU A 225 -3.73 14.71 -1.53
C GLU A 225 -5.25 14.71 -1.72
N PHE A 226 -5.73 14.39 -2.92
CA PHE A 226 -7.15 14.21 -3.20
C PHE A 226 -7.72 13.06 -2.39
N ILE A 227 -7.08 11.88 -2.45
CA ILE A 227 -7.52 10.68 -1.72
C ILE A 227 -7.60 10.98 -0.22
N TYR A 228 -6.55 11.56 0.36
CA TYR A 228 -6.45 11.84 1.79
C TYR A 228 -7.44 12.92 2.28
N SER A 229 -7.86 13.82 1.40
CA SER A 229 -8.87 14.85 1.74
C SER A 229 -10.31 14.36 1.57
N HIS A 230 -10.56 13.30 0.77
CA HIS A 230 -11.91 12.85 0.44
C HIS A 230 -12.29 11.47 1.00
N LEU A 231 -11.34 10.67 1.53
CA LEU A 231 -11.70 9.38 2.16
C LEU A 231 -12.77 9.55 3.23
N CYS A 232 -12.72 10.63 4.01
CA CYS A 232 -13.70 10.92 5.07
C CYS A 232 -15.12 11.22 4.55
N ASP A 233 -15.32 11.39 3.23
CA ASP A 233 -16.62 11.68 2.63
C ASP A 233 -17.42 10.40 2.29
N TYR A 234 -16.82 9.20 2.51
CA TYR A 234 -17.44 7.90 2.22
C TYR A 234 -17.93 7.20 3.50
N ASP A 235 -18.92 6.32 3.34
CA ASP A 235 -19.48 5.53 4.44
C ASP A 235 -18.78 4.21 4.63
N LEU A 236 -18.17 3.64 3.57
CA LEU A 236 -17.48 2.36 3.63
C LEU A 236 -16.34 2.32 2.61
N PHE A 237 -15.16 1.95 3.07
CA PHE A 237 -14.06 1.56 2.19
C PHE A 237 -14.09 0.05 1.95
N ILE A 238 -13.95 -0.41 0.70
CA ILE A 238 -14.00 -1.83 0.37
C ILE A 238 -12.72 -2.27 -0.34
N GLN A 239 -12.09 -3.35 0.16
CA GLN A 239 -10.90 -3.95 -0.45
C GLN A 239 -11.15 -5.44 -0.75
N PRO A 240 -11.72 -5.80 -1.92
CA PRO A 240 -12.07 -7.18 -2.28
C PRO A 240 -10.89 -7.94 -2.90
N SER A 241 -9.66 -7.60 -2.51
CA SER A 241 -8.45 -8.17 -3.12
C SER A 241 -8.38 -9.68 -2.97
N ARG A 242 -8.06 -10.37 -4.05
CA ARG A 242 -7.80 -11.82 -4.05
C ARG A 242 -6.50 -12.17 -3.34
N PHE A 243 -5.51 -11.30 -3.45
CA PHE A 243 -4.26 -11.36 -2.68
C PHE A 243 -3.68 -9.95 -2.50
N GLU A 244 -3.14 -9.68 -1.32
CA GLU A 244 -2.58 -8.39 -0.93
C GLU A 244 -1.52 -8.59 0.15
N GLY A 245 -0.31 -8.08 -0.08
CA GLY A 245 0.80 -8.24 0.87
C GLY A 245 0.64 -7.43 2.16
N PHE A 246 -0.05 -6.28 2.09
CA PHE A 246 -0.30 -5.44 3.27
C PHE A 246 -1.68 -4.78 3.23
N GLY A 247 -1.94 -3.85 2.31
CA GLY A 247 -3.21 -3.11 2.21
C GLY A 247 -3.10 -1.69 2.80
N LEU A 248 -2.12 -0.90 2.36
CA LEU A 248 -1.94 0.48 2.82
C LEU A 248 -3.23 1.30 2.77
N THR A 249 -4.03 1.16 1.70
CA THR A 249 -5.28 1.90 1.52
C THR A 249 -6.35 1.54 2.56
N VAL A 250 -6.33 0.32 3.11
CA VAL A 250 -7.19 -0.07 4.25
C VAL A 250 -6.79 0.71 5.50
N ALA A 251 -5.48 0.78 5.80
CA ALA A 251 -4.99 1.56 6.93
C ALA A 251 -5.27 3.06 6.76
N GLU A 252 -5.16 3.58 5.53
CA GLU A 252 -5.49 4.97 5.17
C GLU A 252 -6.97 5.27 5.42
N ALA A 253 -7.88 4.37 5.03
CA ALA A 253 -9.31 4.50 5.26
C ALA A 253 -9.68 4.47 6.75
N MET A 254 -9.09 3.54 7.52
CA MET A 254 -9.24 3.53 8.98
C MET A 254 -8.69 4.83 9.62
N GLY A 255 -7.61 5.38 9.05
CA GLY A 255 -7.06 6.69 9.43
C GLY A 255 -7.99 7.86 9.14
N ALA A 256 -8.82 7.75 8.10
CA ALA A 256 -9.89 8.72 7.79
C ALA A 256 -11.14 8.57 8.68
N LYS A 257 -11.13 7.61 9.61
CA LYS A 257 -12.27 7.27 10.48
C LYS A 257 -13.50 6.81 9.69
N ILE A 258 -13.30 6.00 8.66
CA ILE A 258 -14.39 5.31 7.97
C ILE A 258 -14.28 3.80 8.17
N PRO A 259 -15.42 3.08 8.28
CA PRO A 259 -15.41 1.63 8.35
C PRO A 259 -14.77 1.00 7.12
N VAL A 260 -14.18 -0.16 7.29
CA VAL A 260 -13.54 -0.90 6.19
C VAL A 260 -14.12 -2.31 6.09
N LEU A 261 -14.32 -2.78 4.85
CA LEU A 261 -14.71 -4.14 4.50
C LEU A 261 -13.61 -4.74 3.61
N VAL A 262 -13.03 -5.85 4.04
CA VAL A 262 -11.93 -6.51 3.32
C VAL A 262 -12.27 -7.97 3.04
N SER A 263 -11.70 -8.52 1.97
CA SER A 263 -11.69 -9.97 1.78
C SER A 263 -10.77 -10.64 2.80
N GLU A 264 -11.12 -11.85 3.25
CA GLU A 264 -10.28 -12.68 4.10
C GLU A 264 -9.04 -13.13 3.34
N ASN A 265 -8.02 -12.29 3.33
CA ASN A 265 -6.69 -12.59 2.82
C ASN A 265 -5.62 -11.99 3.76
N GLU A 266 -4.38 -12.39 3.59
CA GLU A 266 -3.30 -12.24 4.57
C GLU A 266 -3.01 -10.79 5.01
N GLY A 267 -2.94 -9.84 4.09
CA GLY A 267 -2.57 -8.45 4.41
C GLY A 267 -3.68 -7.67 5.10
N PRO A 268 -4.80 -7.39 4.42
CA PRO A 268 -5.90 -6.58 4.95
C PRO A 268 -6.54 -7.15 6.21
N ILE A 269 -6.69 -8.46 6.32
CA ILE A 269 -7.28 -9.11 7.51
C ILE A 269 -6.43 -8.89 8.77
N ALA A 270 -5.10 -8.78 8.61
CA ALA A 270 -4.21 -8.48 9.72
C ALA A 270 -4.36 -7.03 10.19
N ILE A 271 -4.62 -6.08 9.27
CA ILE A 271 -4.82 -4.66 9.63
C ILE A 271 -6.05 -4.49 10.51
N ILE A 272 -7.14 -5.19 10.19
CA ILE A 272 -8.39 -5.14 10.97
C ILE A 272 -8.42 -6.09 12.17
N ASP A 273 -7.27 -6.69 12.54
CA ASP A 273 -7.15 -7.68 13.62
C ASP A 273 -8.23 -8.77 13.53
N LYS A 274 -8.27 -9.45 12.37
CA LYS A 274 -9.21 -10.56 12.08
C LYS A 274 -10.68 -10.22 12.26
N GLY A 275 -11.07 -8.98 11.99
CA GLY A 275 -12.46 -8.51 12.07
C GLY A 275 -12.81 -7.75 13.35
N LYS A 276 -11.85 -7.56 14.26
CA LYS A 276 -12.09 -6.79 15.50
C LYS A 276 -12.27 -5.29 15.25
N TYR A 277 -11.60 -4.74 14.22
CA TYR A 277 -11.56 -3.31 13.91
C TYR A 277 -12.05 -2.99 12.49
N GLY A 278 -12.76 -3.91 11.87
CA GLY A 278 -13.32 -3.78 10.53
C GLY A 278 -14.17 -5.00 10.18
N PHE A 279 -14.70 -5.03 8.98
CA PHE A 279 -15.54 -6.12 8.50
C PHE A 279 -14.75 -7.00 7.51
N ALA A 280 -15.08 -8.29 7.47
CA ALA A 280 -14.45 -9.24 6.57
C ALA A 280 -15.50 -10.10 5.84
N PHE A 281 -15.13 -10.56 4.65
CA PHE A 281 -15.92 -11.52 3.90
C PHE A 281 -15.04 -12.59 3.26
N GLN A 282 -15.61 -13.77 3.00
CA GLN A 282 -14.90 -14.89 2.39
C GLN A 282 -14.25 -14.48 1.06
N ASN A 283 -12.94 -14.70 0.96
CA ASN A 283 -12.17 -14.32 -0.24
C ASN A 283 -12.77 -14.94 -1.51
N LYS A 284 -12.81 -14.17 -2.60
CA LYS A 284 -13.34 -14.53 -3.93
C LYS A 284 -14.84 -14.81 -3.97
N SER A 285 -15.59 -14.60 -2.89
CA SER A 285 -17.02 -14.84 -2.84
C SER A 285 -17.84 -13.57 -3.09
N VAL A 286 -18.51 -13.50 -4.24
CA VAL A 286 -19.44 -12.42 -4.58
C VAL A 286 -20.61 -12.36 -3.59
N ASP A 287 -21.18 -13.54 -3.25
CA ASP A 287 -22.31 -13.62 -2.32
C ASP A 287 -21.95 -13.15 -0.91
N ALA A 288 -20.77 -13.54 -0.42
CA ALA A 288 -20.32 -13.10 0.89
C ALA A 288 -20.02 -11.58 0.90
N CYS A 289 -19.47 -11.03 -0.20
CA CYS A 289 -19.25 -9.60 -0.36
C CYS A 289 -20.59 -8.84 -0.32
N ALA A 290 -21.57 -9.22 -1.14
CA ALA A 290 -22.88 -8.61 -1.19
C ALA A 290 -23.59 -8.64 0.18
N LYS A 291 -23.60 -9.82 0.83
CA LYS A 291 -24.20 -9.99 2.16
C LYS A 291 -23.56 -9.09 3.21
N GLN A 292 -22.24 -8.93 3.15
CA GLN A 292 -21.53 -8.13 4.14
C GLN A 292 -21.71 -6.61 3.89
N ILE A 293 -21.81 -6.18 2.62
CA ILE A 293 -22.18 -4.80 2.29
C ILE A 293 -23.58 -4.50 2.81
N GLU A 294 -24.57 -5.35 2.51
CA GLU A 294 -25.96 -5.23 2.99
C GLU A 294 -26.01 -5.17 4.53
N TYR A 295 -25.21 -6.00 5.21
CA TYR A 295 -25.11 -5.99 6.67
C TYR A 295 -24.62 -4.63 7.20
N VAL A 296 -23.53 -4.09 6.64
CA VAL A 296 -22.97 -2.80 7.09
C VAL A 296 -23.94 -1.65 6.80
N MET A 297 -24.63 -1.66 5.65
CA MET A 297 -25.66 -0.66 5.33
C MET A 297 -26.79 -0.64 6.37
N ASN A 298 -27.23 -1.82 6.82
CA ASN A 298 -28.34 -1.94 7.77
C ASN A 298 -27.89 -1.81 9.26
N HIS A 299 -26.61 -2.02 9.55
CA HIS A 299 -26.02 -2.06 10.90
C HIS A 299 -24.73 -1.25 10.91
N TYR A 300 -24.85 0.07 10.63
CA TYR A 300 -23.67 0.93 10.59
C TYR A 300 -22.97 0.94 11.95
N PRO A 301 -21.62 0.82 11.99
CA PRO A 301 -20.90 0.69 13.25
C PRO A 301 -21.00 1.95 14.10
N SER A 302 -20.94 1.76 15.41
CA SER A 302 -20.93 2.87 16.38
C SER A 302 -19.67 3.74 16.27
N GLN A 303 -19.76 5.00 16.68
CA GLN A 303 -18.60 5.89 16.72
C GLN A 303 -17.45 5.29 17.54
N LYS A 304 -17.78 4.62 18.68
CA LYS A 304 -16.76 3.94 19.48
C LYS A 304 -15.99 2.88 18.70
N PHE A 305 -16.66 2.06 17.88
CA PHE A 305 -15.98 1.07 17.02
C PHE A 305 -15.02 1.74 16.04
N ILE A 306 -15.46 2.85 15.43
CA ILE A 306 -14.66 3.62 14.47
C ILE A 306 -13.43 4.24 15.16
N ASP A 307 -13.61 4.81 16.35
CA ASP A 307 -12.53 5.40 17.13
C ASP A 307 -11.53 4.35 17.61
N ASP A 308 -12.00 3.19 18.10
CA ASP A 308 -11.14 2.06 18.48
C ASP A 308 -10.32 1.54 17.29
N ALA A 309 -10.93 1.50 16.08
CA ALA A 309 -10.24 1.13 14.83
C ALA A 309 -9.17 2.17 14.43
N TYR A 310 -9.48 3.45 14.55
CA TYR A 310 -8.53 4.54 14.33
C TYR A 310 -7.34 4.49 15.29
N GLU A 311 -7.57 4.31 16.57
CA GLU A 311 -6.50 4.18 17.58
C GLU A 311 -5.61 2.97 17.30
N HIS A 312 -6.21 1.83 16.97
CA HIS A 312 -5.48 0.63 16.60
C HIS A 312 -4.54 0.88 15.42
N VAL A 313 -5.06 1.42 14.30
CA VAL A 313 -4.28 1.58 13.08
C VAL A 313 -3.18 2.65 13.25
N THR A 314 -3.48 3.76 13.91
CA THR A 314 -2.51 4.84 14.13
C THR A 314 -1.38 4.45 15.07
N LYS A 315 -1.65 3.57 16.04
CA LYS A 315 -0.63 3.02 16.94
C LYS A 315 0.33 2.06 16.25
N LEU A 316 -0.19 1.17 15.39
CA LEU A 316 0.61 0.08 14.80
C LEU A 316 1.26 0.42 13.46
N TYR A 317 0.65 1.32 12.69
CA TYR A 317 1.02 1.56 11.29
C TYR A 317 1.38 3.03 11.01
N ASN A 318 1.85 3.76 12.03
CA ASN A 318 2.35 5.13 11.83
C ASN A 318 3.70 5.10 11.11
N VAL A 319 3.83 5.86 10.03
CA VAL A 319 5.05 5.92 9.22
C VAL A 319 6.28 6.41 9.97
N GLU A 320 6.10 7.25 11.00
CA GLU A 320 7.24 7.70 11.84
C GLU A 320 7.79 6.53 12.67
N VAL A 321 6.93 5.63 13.17
CA VAL A 321 7.35 4.41 13.87
C VAL A 321 8.07 3.46 12.91
N THR A 322 7.53 3.28 11.70
CA THR A 322 8.19 2.49 10.65
C THR A 322 9.59 3.04 10.31
N ALA A 323 9.70 4.36 10.11
CA ALA A 323 10.96 5.01 9.79
C ALA A 323 11.98 4.92 10.93
N GLN A 324 11.51 5.03 12.20
CA GLN A 324 12.36 4.84 13.37
C GLN A 324 12.88 3.40 13.46
N HIS A 325 12.03 2.39 13.26
CA HIS A 325 12.47 1.00 13.25
C HIS A 325 13.51 0.72 12.14
N TYR A 326 13.44 1.42 11.00
CA TYR A 326 14.47 1.34 9.96
C TYR A 326 15.79 1.92 10.47
N LEU A 327 15.78 3.10 11.11
CA LEU A 327 16.99 3.69 11.71
C LEU A 327 17.57 2.78 12.80
N ASP A 328 16.72 2.23 13.68
CA ASP A 328 17.16 1.30 14.74
C ASP A 328 17.86 0.06 14.16
N LEU A 329 17.37 -0.45 13.02
CA LEU A 329 18.03 -1.53 12.30
C LEU A 329 19.37 -1.10 11.72
N TYR A 330 19.44 0.10 11.14
CA TYR A 330 20.68 0.62 10.55
C TYR A 330 21.76 0.81 11.62
N TYR A 331 21.42 1.37 12.78
CA TYR A 331 22.34 1.53 13.92
C TYR A 331 22.82 0.21 14.51
N LYS A 332 22.01 -0.86 14.44
CA LYS A 332 22.47 -2.21 14.82
C LYS A 332 23.47 -2.80 13.83
N ILE A 333 23.33 -2.48 12.54
CA ILE A 333 24.23 -2.97 11.47
C ILE A 333 25.53 -2.18 11.46
N VAL A 334 25.46 -0.86 11.66
CA VAL A 334 26.60 0.07 11.73
C VAL A 334 26.48 0.83 13.05
N PRO A 335 27.09 0.31 14.12
CA PRO A 335 27.11 1.00 15.40
C PRO A 335 27.75 2.39 15.26
N ILE A 336 27.08 3.39 15.84
CA ILE A 336 27.64 4.74 15.97
C ILE A 336 28.84 4.63 16.92
N CYS A 337 30.04 4.97 16.44
CA CYS A 337 31.27 5.00 17.26
C CYS A 337 31.26 6.17 18.23
#